data_33b6f790214e73520886df04cff06141
#
_entry.id   33b6f790214e73520886df04cff06141
#
_cell.length_a   1.000
_cell.length_b   1.000
_cell.length_c   1.000
_cell.angle_alpha   90.00
_cell.angle_beta   90.00
_cell.angle_gamma   90.00
#
_symmetry.space_group_name_H-M   'P 1'
#
loop_
_entity.id
_entity.type
_entity.pdbx_description
1 polymer ?
#
loop_
_entity_poly.entity_id
_entity_poly.type
_entity_poly.pdbx_seq_one_letter_code
_entity_poly.pdbx_strand_id
1 'polypeptide(L)'
;MMLLDRGTLGPSWQVERDRLAPVKASLVGEVSRLDCAWDERVEVRPGFVNAHTHLYSGLASLGMPAPKTPPANFVEILKRVWWRLDRALDEQTLRASARYAIADALLSGCTTLVDHHESPGFIEGSLDVLADAAQSLGVRLAVGYGATERNGGAEEARRGLQECERFLKENRRSLVRGMVALHASFTVSDETIRAAGELAWARTAPMHVHVAEDLADVADAKRRGYEGPLERLLHLEALPPGSVVAHGVHLDVSQVERADGAGVWLVQNPRSNEGNRVGYPSALKASAHVGVGTDGWPAQMETEFAALRRLGHAHGDDAQVLEARIAASQDLASSLFKVHLGEVAAGAPADVTVGVPGERPRHVLVSGRRVVADGMLMTGDLEEIRARAHEAAPALWRRMEALP
;
A
#
# COMPACT_ATOMS: atom_id res chain seq x y z
N MET A 1 27.20 -5.03 11.68
CA MET A 1 26.97 -3.73 12.33
C MET A 1 27.18 -2.67 11.26
N MET A 2 26.13 -2.32 10.55
CA MET A 2 26.20 -1.30 9.47
C MET A 2 26.27 0.07 10.13
N LEU A 3 27.35 0.80 9.88
CA LEU A 3 27.45 2.22 10.26
C LEU A 3 26.36 2.96 9.49
N LEU A 4 25.31 3.36 10.18
CA LEU A 4 24.32 4.31 9.65
C LEU A 4 25.06 5.62 9.41
N ASP A 5 25.05 6.07 8.17
CA ASP A 5 25.70 7.30 7.74
C ASP A 5 25.04 8.46 8.51
N ARG A 6 25.83 9.22 9.25
CA ARG A 6 25.37 10.42 9.94
C ARG A 6 25.16 11.48 8.87
N GLY A 7 23.93 11.56 8.32
CA GLY A 7 23.56 12.53 7.30
C GLY A 7 22.94 13.78 7.91
N THR A 8 23.29 14.94 7.39
CA THR A 8 22.57 16.18 7.67
C THR A 8 21.44 16.36 6.67
N LEU A 9 20.23 16.58 7.17
CA LEU A 9 19.02 16.71 6.37
C LEU A 9 18.67 18.19 6.05
N GLY A 10 19.49 19.10 6.49
CA GLY A 10 19.29 20.53 6.35
C GLY A 10 19.82 21.29 7.55
N PRO A 11 19.67 22.63 7.60
CA PRO A 11 20.28 23.46 8.63
C PRO A 11 19.81 23.15 10.06
N SER A 12 18.72 22.41 10.24
CA SER A 12 18.11 22.14 11.54
C SER A 12 18.12 20.68 11.96
N TRP A 13 18.37 19.72 11.07
CA TRP A 13 18.20 18.30 11.35
C TRP A 13 19.36 17.42 10.90
N GLN A 14 19.68 16.43 11.71
CA GLN A 14 20.63 15.34 11.41
C GLN A 14 20.03 14.00 11.83
N VAL A 15 20.59 12.90 11.31
CA VAL A 15 20.22 11.54 11.71
C VAL A 15 21.25 11.02 12.70
N GLU A 16 20.79 10.59 13.87
CA GLU A 16 21.56 9.84 14.84
C GLU A 16 20.99 8.44 14.97
N ARG A 17 21.71 7.43 14.46
CA ARG A 17 21.23 6.05 14.27
C ARG A 17 20.05 6.01 13.31
N ASP A 18 18.82 5.80 13.82
CA ASP A 18 17.56 5.74 13.05
C ASP A 18 16.59 6.87 13.42
N ARG A 19 17.06 7.86 14.21
CA ARG A 19 16.23 8.93 14.77
C ARG A 19 16.68 10.31 14.31
N LEU A 20 15.71 11.24 14.27
CA LEU A 20 15.99 12.64 14.03
C LEU A 20 16.58 13.28 15.29
N ALA A 21 17.60 14.12 15.11
CA ALA A 21 18.16 14.95 16.14
C ALA A 21 18.38 16.38 15.63
N PRO A 22 18.21 17.41 16.47
CA PRO A 22 18.57 18.79 16.11
C PRO A 22 20.07 18.89 15.83
N VAL A 23 20.46 19.61 14.78
CA VAL A 23 21.88 19.91 14.51
C VAL A 23 22.42 20.81 15.61
N LYS A 24 23.52 20.38 16.23
CA LYS A 24 24.20 21.22 17.25
C LYS A 24 24.80 22.45 16.59
N ALA A 25 24.67 23.62 17.24
CA ALA A 25 25.14 24.90 16.70
C ALA A 25 26.62 24.89 16.25
N SER A 26 27.48 24.05 16.88
CA SER A 26 28.88 23.87 16.50
C SER A 26 29.09 23.15 15.15
N LEU A 27 28.08 22.44 14.64
CA LEU A 27 28.14 21.71 13.36
C LEU A 27 27.56 22.51 12.20
N VAL A 28 26.79 23.56 12.47
CA VAL A 28 26.15 24.40 11.41
C VAL A 28 27.19 25.01 10.47
N GLY A 29 28.36 25.39 10.98
CA GLY A 29 29.46 25.95 10.15
C GLY A 29 30.17 24.94 9.28
N GLU A 30 30.23 23.66 9.66
CA GLU A 30 30.83 22.59 8.85
C GLU A 30 29.88 22.00 7.84
N VAL A 31 28.59 21.95 8.18
CA VAL A 31 27.51 21.44 7.34
C VAL A 31 27.24 22.33 6.12
N SER A 32 27.34 23.66 6.29
CA SER A 32 27.19 24.61 5.19
C SER A 32 28.28 24.49 4.09
N ARG A 33 29.33 23.69 4.32
CA ARG A 33 30.39 23.41 3.35
C ARG A 33 30.17 22.13 2.53
N LEU A 34 29.28 21.23 2.96
CA LEU A 34 29.08 19.92 2.32
C LEU A 34 27.80 19.88 1.45
N ASP A 35 26.82 20.76 1.70
CA ASP A 35 25.58 20.80 0.94
C ASP A 35 25.44 22.12 0.18
N CYS A 36 25.64 22.05 -1.12
CA CYS A 36 25.38 23.12 -2.05
C CYS A 36 23.89 23.50 -2.00
N ALA A 37 23.63 24.76 -1.64
CA ALA A 37 22.38 25.47 -1.89
C ALA A 37 21.10 24.76 -1.45
N TRP A 38 20.83 24.73 -0.15
CA TRP A 38 19.46 24.65 0.32
C TRP A 38 18.72 25.91 -0.10
N ASP A 39 17.81 25.79 -1.05
CA ASP A 39 16.81 26.79 -1.38
C ASP A 39 15.89 26.98 -0.16
N GLU A 40 15.48 28.21 0.15
CA GLU A 40 14.56 28.50 1.25
C GLU A 40 13.23 27.72 1.16
N ARG A 41 12.89 27.19 -0.02
CA ARG A 41 11.70 26.37 -0.28
C ARG A 41 11.87 24.90 0.11
N VAL A 42 13.07 24.44 0.45
CA VAL A 42 13.31 23.03 0.80
C VAL A 42 12.85 22.75 2.23
N GLU A 43 12.01 21.76 2.38
CA GLU A 43 11.45 21.32 3.64
C GLU A 43 11.81 19.87 3.96
N VAL A 44 11.91 19.55 5.24
CA VAL A 44 11.91 18.18 5.76
C VAL A 44 10.48 17.86 6.17
N ARG A 45 9.93 16.79 5.59
CA ARG A 45 8.55 16.35 5.86
C ARG A 45 8.54 14.85 6.18
N PRO A 46 7.52 14.35 6.90
CA PRO A 46 7.31 12.91 7.00
C PRO A 46 7.25 12.28 5.60
N GLY A 47 7.85 11.09 5.47
CA GLY A 47 7.74 10.30 4.23
C GLY A 47 6.30 9.88 3.97
N PHE A 48 5.91 9.74 2.72
CA PHE A 48 4.54 9.36 2.39
C PHE A 48 4.26 7.91 2.75
N VAL A 49 3.03 7.68 3.19
CA VAL A 49 2.45 6.35 3.39
C VAL A 49 1.45 6.09 2.28
N ASN A 50 1.63 5.01 1.54
CA ASN A 50 0.63 4.47 0.63
C ASN A 50 -0.14 3.39 1.39
N ALA A 51 -1.35 3.72 1.84
CA ALA A 51 -2.14 2.89 2.76
C ALA A 51 -2.79 1.67 2.11
N HIS A 52 -2.78 1.58 0.76
CA HIS A 52 -3.23 0.42 -0.01
C HIS A 52 -2.63 0.47 -1.41
N THR A 53 -1.94 -0.60 -1.80
CA THR A 53 -1.34 -0.74 -3.13
C THR A 53 -1.24 -2.20 -3.55
N HIS A 54 -0.92 -2.42 -4.83
CA HIS A 54 -0.67 -3.73 -5.43
C HIS A 54 0.69 -3.76 -6.13
N LEU A 55 1.72 -4.23 -5.46
CA LEU A 55 3.07 -4.31 -6.04
C LEU A 55 3.15 -5.26 -7.24
N TYR A 56 2.23 -6.23 -7.33
CA TYR A 56 2.15 -7.14 -8.46
C TYR A 56 1.75 -6.46 -9.78
N SER A 57 1.07 -5.31 -9.72
CA SER A 57 0.63 -4.54 -10.89
C SER A 57 1.68 -3.54 -11.41
N GLY A 58 2.85 -3.45 -10.79
CA GLY A 58 3.86 -2.43 -11.09
C GLY A 58 4.29 -2.39 -12.56
N LEU A 59 4.24 -3.51 -13.28
CA LEU A 59 4.55 -3.56 -14.72
C LEU A 59 3.42 -3.05 -15.62
N ALA A 60 2.21 -2.80 -15.10
CA ALA A 60 1.05 -2.42 -15.91
C ALA A 60 1.30 -1.16 -16.77
N SER A 61 2.06 -0.19 -16.24
CA SER A 61 2.46 1.02 -16.98
C SER A 61 3.42 0.76 -18.15
N LEU A 62 3.99 -0.44 -18.25
CA LEU A 62 4.92 -0.86 -19.30
C LEU A 62 4.21 -1.61 -20.44
N GLY A 63 3.10 -1.07 -20.89
CA GLY A 63 2.40 -1.56 -22.08
C GLY A 63 1.48 -2.76 -21.81
N MET A 64 0.80 -2.82 -20.65
CA MET A 64 -0.24 -3.82 -20.42
C MET A 64 -1.30 -3.75 -21.54
N PRO A 65 -1.62 -4.89 -22.20
CA PRO A 65 -2.56 -4.89 -23.31
C PRO A 65 -3.98 -4.55 -22.84
N ALA A 66 -4.66 -3.74 -23.64
CA ALA A 66 -6.08 -3.49 -23.42
C ALA A 66 -6.88 -4.78 -23.61
N PRO A 67 -7.97 -4.98 -22.86
CA PRO A 67 -8.82 -6.16 -23.04
C PRO A 67 -9.45 -6.17 -24.45
N LYS A 68 -9.51 -7.36 -25.09
CA LYS A 68 -10.09 -7.54 -26.44
C LYS A 68 -11.51 -6.99 -26.56
N THR A 69 -12.28 -7.09 -25.50
CA THR A 69 -13.63 -6.52 -25.40
C THR A 69 -13.64 -5.52 -24.25
N PRO A 70 -13.99 -4.26 -24.48
CA PRO A 70 -14.08 -3.27 -23.42
C PRO A 70 -15.01 -3.74 -22.29
N PRO A 71 -14.62 -3.55 -21.02
CA PRO A 71 -15.47 -3.92 -19.90
C PRO A 71 -16.67 -2.95 -19.78
N ALA A 72 -17.86 -3.49 -19.56
CA ALA A 72 -19.09 -2.72 -19.39
C ALA A 72 -19.36 -2.30 -17.93
N ASN A 73 -18.76 -2.99 -16.97
CA ASN A 73 -18.92 -2.73 -15.54
C ASN A 73 -17.67 -3.16 -14.77
N PHE A 74 -17.64 -2.87 -13.47
CA PHE A 74 -16.50 -3.15 -12.60
C PHE A 74 -16.09 -4.64 -12.57
N VAL A 75 -17.07 -5.55 -12.44
CA VAL A 75 -16.78 -6.99 -12.41
C VAL A 75 -16.12 -7.46 -13.71
N GLU A 76 -16.49 -6.86 -14.85
CA GLU A 76 -15.82 -7.13 -16.11
C GLU A 76 -14.41 -6.51 -16.19
N ILE A 77 -14.15 -5.36 -15.54
CA ILE A 77 -12.80 -4.83 -15.38
C ILE A 77 -11.94 -5.86 -14.60
N LEU A 78 -12.44 -6.37 -13.48
CA LEU A 78 -11.77 -7.40 -12.73
C LEU A 78 -11.46 -8.62 -13.60
N LYS A 79 -12.47 -9.21 -14.23
CA LYS A 79 -12.35 -10.46 -15.02
C LYS A 79 -11.47 -10.31 -16.26
N ARG A 80 -11.50 -9.16 -16.94
CA ARG A 80 -10.83 -8.96 -18.24
C ARG A 80 -9.45 -8.32 -18.10
N VAL A 81 -9.15 -7.69 -16.95
CA VAL A 81 -7.88 -7.00 -16.72
C VAL A 81 -7.18 -7.60 -15.50
N TRP A 82 -7.63 -7.27 -14.28
CA TRP A 82 -6.87 -7.53 -13.06
C TRP A 82 -6.73 -9.02 -12.74
N TRP A 83 -7.82 -9.81 -12.86
CA TRP A 83 -7.77 -11.26 -12.62
C TRP A 83 -7.06 -12.05 -13.73
N ARG A 84 -6.79 -11.42 -14.87
CA ARG A 84 -5.91 -11.99 -15.89
C ARG A 84 -4.45 -11.69 -15.57
N LEU A 85 -4.18 -10.45 -15.13
CA LEU A 85 -2.84 -10.04 -14.73
C LEU A 85 -2.33 -10.90 -13.56
N ASP A 86 -3.10 -11.03 -12.48
CA ASP A 86 -2.68 -11.78 -11.30
C ASP A 86 -2.42 -13.27 -11.60
N ARG A 87 -3.26 -13.91 -12.45
CA ARG A 87 -3.07 -15.30 -12.89
C ARG A 87 -1.85 -15.50 -13.81
N ALA A 88 -1.42 -14.46 -14.49
CA ALA A 88 -0.30 -14.52 -15.42
C ALA A 88 1.08 -14.39 -14.74
N LEU A 89 1.09 -14.02 -13.46
CA LEU A 89 2.32 -13.83 -12.69
C LEU A 89 3.04 -15.16 -12.42
N ASP A 90 4.36 -15.08 -12.47
CA ASP A 90 5.29 -16.06 -11.93
C ASP A 90 6.31 -15.35 -11.01
N GLU A 91 7.20 -16.08 -10.38
CA GLU A 91 8.20 -15.52 -9.48
C GLU A 91 9.03 -14.42 -10.14
N GLN A 92 9.49 -14.64 -11.37
CA GLN A 92 10.37 -13.70 -12.08
C GLN A 92 9.67 -12.37 -12.38
N THR A 93 8.44 -12.43 -12.89
CA THR A 93 7.67 -11.23 -13.22
C THR A 93 7.15 -10.52 -11.96
N LEU A 94 6.81 -11.26 -10.91
CA LEU A 94 6.46 -10.68 -9.62
C LEU A 94 7.65 -9.92 -9.02
N ARG A 95 8.84 -10.52 -9.03
CA ARG A 95 10.09 -9.89 -8.55
C ARG A 95 10.41 -8.60 -9.33
N ALA A 96 10.28 -8.63 -10.65
CA ALA A 96 10.50 -7.47 -11.49
C ALA A 96 9.47 -6.37 -11.23
N SER A 97 8.19 -6.73 -11.10
CA SER A 97 7.08 -5.84 -10.77
C SER A 97 7.29 -5.15 -9.42
N ALA A 98 7.57 -5.91 -8.38
CA ALA A 98 7.77 -5.39 -7.03
C ALA A 98 8.97 -4.43 -6.97
N ARG A 99 10.12 -4.80 -7.53
CA ARG A 99 11.32 -3.93 -7.53
C ARG A 99 11.07 -2.62 -8.28
N TYR A 100 10.39 -2.69 -9.41
CA TYR A 100 10.07 -1.52 -10.23
C TYR A 100 9.09 -0.59 -9.50
N ALA A 101 7.99 -1.13 -8.96
CA ALA A 101 6.99 -0.36 -8.22
C ALA A 101 7.58 0.27 -6.94
N ILE A 102 8.40 -0.46 -6.19
CA ILE A 102 9.05 0.05 -4.96
C ILE A 102 10.07 1.14 -5.31
N ALA A 103 10.85 0.98 -6.37
CA ALA A 103 11.80 2.01 -6.79
C ALA A 103 11.08 3.33 -7.17
N ASP A 104 9.96 3.25 -7.93
CA ASP A 104 9.15 4.43 -8.26
C ASP A 104 8.50 5.05 -7.00
N ALA A 105 8.01 4.22 -6.07
CA ALA A 105 7.47 4.67 -4.81
C ALA A 105 8.49 5.45 -3.97
N LEU A 106 9.71 4.92 -3.81
CA LEU A 106 10.80 5.59 -3.09
C LEU A 106 11.20 6.92 -3.75
N LEU A 107 11.35 6.92 -5.08
CA LEU A 107 11.64 8.14 -5.85
C LEU A 107 10.52 9.17 -5.77
N SER A 108 9.30 8.74 -5.47
CA SER A 108 8.13 9.60 -5.25
C SER A 108 7.92 9.99 -3.79
N GLY A 109 8.80 9.56 -2.88
CA GLY A 109 8.77 9.94 -1.47
C GLY A 109 8.00 8.99 -0.53
N CYS A 110 7.54 7.84 -1.01
CA CYS A 110 6.93 6.84 -0.13
C CYS A 110 8.00 6.16 0.72
N THR A 111 7.79 6.16 2.04
CA THR A 111 8.63 5.44 3.00
C THR A 111 7.95 4.19 3.52
N THR A 112 6.63 4.09 3.36
CA THR A 112 5.82 2.96 3.81
C THR A 112 4.75 2.60 2.78
N LEU A 113 4.61 1.30 2.52
CA LEU A 113 3.63 0.70 1.61
C LEU A 113 2.81 -0.35 2.38
N VAL A 114 1.49 -0.36 2.16
CA VAL A 114 0.59 -1.41 2.62
C VAL A 114 0.08 -2.16 1.39
N ASP A 115 0.68 -3.31 1.12
CA ASP A 115 0.46 -4.08 -0.10
C ASP A 115 -0.59 -5.17 0.08
N HIS A 116 -1.44 -5.32 -0.90
CA HIS A 116 -2.40 -6.41 -1.01
C HIS A 116 -2.03 -7.25 -2.23
N HIS A 117 -1.63 -8.51 -2.02
CA HIS A 117 -1.01 -9.32 -3.05
C HIS A 117 -1.87 -10.46 -3.54
N GLU A 118 -1.95 -10.64 -4.86
CA GLU A 118 -2.50 -11.82 -5.52
C GLU A 118 -1.58 -12.32 -6.63
N SER A 119 -1.37 -13.64 -6.65
CA SER A 119 -0.68 -14.36 -7.71
C SER A 119 -1.10 -15.83 -7.70
N PRO A 120 -2.29 -16.19 -8.19
CA PRO A 120 -2.80 -17.57 -8.14
C PRO A 120 -1.89 -18.60 -8.79
N GLY A 121 -1.08 -18.17 -9.77
CA GLY A 121 -0.07 -19.01 -10.42
C GLY A 121 1.20 -19.23 -9.59
N PHE A 122 1.42 -18.42 -8.54
CA PHE A 122 2.60 -18.49 -7.68
C PHE A 122 2.23 -18.00 -6.27
N ILE A 123 1.61 -18.88 -5.47
CA ILE A 123 1.13 -18.54 -4.11
C ILE A 123 2.27 -18.68 -3.10
N GLU A 124 2.80 -19.90 -2.95
CA GLU A 124 3.80 -20.23 -1.94
C GLU A 124 5.12 -19.52 -2.21
N GLY A 125 5.59 -18.73 -1.24
CA GLY A 125 6.81 -17.93 -1.34
C GLY A 125 6.62 -16.57 -2.02
N SER A 126 5.44 -16.25 -2.53
CA SER A 126 5.18 -14.96 -3.19
C SER A 126 5.40 -13.77 -2.25
N LEU A 127 5.01 -13.89 -0.98
CA LEU A 127 5.21 -12.84 0.02
C LEU A 127 6.69 -12.61 0.32
N ASP A 128 7.55 -13.64 0.23
CA ASP A 128 8.99 -13.45 0.39
C ASP A 128 9.61 -12.65 -0.77
N VAL A 129 9.12 -12.85 -2.00
CA VAL A 129 9.58 -12.08 -3.17
C VAL A 129 9.33 -10.59 -2.97
N LEU A 130 8.16 -10.22 -2.48
CA LEU A 130 7.80 -8.82 -2.18
C LEU A 130 8.61 -8.28 -1.01
N ALA A 131 8.71 -9.06 0.05
CA ALA A 131 9.44 -8.70 1.27
C ALA A 131 10.94 -8.52 1.03
N ASP A 132 11.57 -9.36 0.21
CA ASP A 132 12.97 -9.23 -0.18
C ASP A 132 13.21 -7.99 -1.02
N ALA A 133 12.32 -7.69 -1.94
CA ALA A 133 12.37 -6.45 -2.72
C ALA A 133 12.29 -5.22 -1.80
N ALA A 134 11.34 -5.21 -0.86
CA ALA A 134 11.15 -4.12 0.09
C ALA A 134 12.35 -3.95 1.04
N GLN A 135 12.84 -5.03 1.63
CA GLN A 135 13.98 -5.01 2.54
C GLN A 135 15.27 -4.56 1.84
N SER A 136 15.50 -5.02 0.60
CA SER A 136 16.70 -4.66 -0.17
C SER A 136 16.70 -3.20 -0.60
N LEU A 137 15.57 -2.71 -1.10
CA LEU A 137 15.41 -1.31 -1.53
C LEU A 137 15.18 -0.36 -0.36
N GLY A 138 14.83 -0.87 0.81
CA GLY A 138 14.75 -0.10 2.04
C GLY A 138 13.44 0.66 2.24
N VAL A 139 12.29 0.10 1.82
CA VAL A 139 10.96 0.63 2.10
C VAL A 139 10.30 -0.18 3.22
N ARG A 140 9.49 0.45 4.07
CA ARG A 140 8.61 -0.31 4.98
C ARG A 140 7.47 -0.93 4.18
N LEU A 141 7.21 -2.21 4.41
CA LEU A 141 6.15 -2.97 3.74
C LEU A 141 5.30 -3.75 4.74
N ALA A 142 4.00 -3.48 4.77
CA ALA A 142 3.02 -4.40 5.35
C ALA A 142 2.37 -5.16 4.18
N VAL A 143 2.32 -6.52 4.25
CA VAL A 143 1.91 -7.33 3.12
C VAL A 143 1.13 -8.57 3.54
N GLY A 144 0.08 -8.91 2.79
CA GLY A 144 -0.70 -10.13 2.94
C GLY A 144 -1.11 -10.70 1.60
N TYR A 145 -1.24 -12.03 1.52
CA TYR A 145 -1.77 -12.69 0.34
C TYR A 145 -3.30 -12.66 0.37
N GLY A 146 -3.91 -12.03 -0.62
CA GLY A 146 -5.36 -11.90 -0.79
C GLY A 146 -6.02 -13.24 -1.16
N ALA A 147 -6.26 -14.08 -0.16
CA ALA A 147 -6.87 -15.39 -0.35
C ALA A 147 -8.23 -15.28 -1.04
N THR A 148 -8.50 -16.18 -1.98
CA THR A 148 -9.67 -16.11 -2.87
C THR A 148 -10.08 -17.51 -3.35
N GLU A 149 -11.37 -17.65 -3.74
CA GLU A 149 -11.92 -18.88 -4.31
C GLU A 149 -12.17 -18.78 -5.82
N ARG A 150 -11.63 -17.74 -6.47
CA ARG A 150 -11.98 -17.35 -7.86
C ARG A 150 -11.61 -18.38 -8.92
N ASN A 151 -10.52 -19.12 -8.74
CA ASN A 151 -9.98 -20.04 -9.75
C ASN A 151 -10.04 -21.49 -9.28
N GLY A 152 -9.46 -21.81 -8.14
CA GLY A 152 -9.35 -23.15 -7.57
C GLY A 152 -10.30 -23.43 -6.39
N GLY A 153 -11.26 -22.53 -6.12
CA GLY A 153 -12.23 -22.70 -5.03
C GLY A 153 -11.57 -22.66 -3.65
N ALA A 154 -12.17 -23.38 -2.69
CA ALA A 154 -11.72 -23.39 -1.30
C ALA A 154 -10.26 -23.84 -1.11
N GLU A 155 -9.74 -24.68 -2.02
CA GLU A 155 -8.33 -25.11 -1.95
C GLU A 155 -7.36 -23.99 -2.29
N GLU A 156 -7.69 -23.14 -3.26
CA GLU A 156 -6.90 -21.94 -3.57
C GLU A 156 -6.88 -20.97 -2.37
N ALA A 157 -8.04 -20.72 -1.78
CA ALA A 157 -8.14 -19.87 -0.59
C ALA A 157 -7.35 -20.43 0.60
N ARG A 158 -7.44 -21.74 0.83
CA ARG A 158 -6.66 -22.42 1.88
C ARG A 158 -5.15 -22.23 1.69
N ARG A 159 -4.64 -22.37 0.46
CA ARG A 159 -3.22 -22.15 0.13
C ARG A 159 -2.82 -20.69 0.38
N GLY A 160 -3.67 -19.73 0.00
CA GLY A 160 -3.44 -18.30 0.27
C GLY A 160 -3.34 -17.99 1.77
N LEU A 161 -4.25 -18.54 2.58
CA LEU A 161 -4.20 -18.39 4.04
C LEU A 161 -2.97 -19.08 4.66
N GLN A 162 -2.57 -20.22 4.13
CA GLN A 162 -1.35 -20.90 4.57
C GLN A 162 -0.09 -20.09 4.24
N GLU A 163 -0.04 -19.40 3.10
CA GLU A 163 1.07 -18.49 2.79
C GLU A 163 1.12 -17.30 3.75
N CYS A 164 -0.03 -16.68 4.10
CA CYS A 164 -0.09 -15.66 5.14
C CYS A 164 0.43 -16.20 6.48
N GLU A 165 -0.03 -17.39 6.89
CA GLU A 165 0.38 -18.02 8.15
C GLU A 165 1.88 -18.31 8.19
N ARG A 166 2.41 -18.93 7.11
CA ARG A 166 3.83 -19.23 6.97
C ARG A 166 4.66 -17.94 7.09
N PHE A 167 4.27 -16.91 6.33
CA PHE A 167 4.98 -15.64 6.32
C PHE A 167 4.96 -14.94 7.68
N LEU A 168 3.82 -14.91 8.37
CA LEU A 168 3.70 -14.37 9.73
C LEU A 168 4.61 -15.09 10.73
N LYS A 169 4.81 -16.41 10.58
CA LYS A 169 5.68 -17.22 11.43
C LYS A 169 7.16 -17.01 11.13
N GLU A 170 7.53 -16.87 9.86
CA GLU A 170 8.91 -16.99 9.39
C GLU A 170 9.58 -15.65 9.09
N ASN A 171 8.82 -14.59 8.78
CA ASN A 171 9.40 -13.30 8.45
C ASN A 171 10.21 -12.72 9.62
N ARG A 172 11.46 -12.32 9.33
CA ARG A 172 12.39 -11.68 10.30
C ARG A 172 12.94 -10.36 9.78
N ARG A 173 12.45 -9.87 8.63
CA ARG A 173 12.91 -8.62 8.03
C ARG A 173 12.46 -7.43 8.88
N SER A 174 13.37 -6.53 9.16
CA SER A 174 13.12 -5.41 10.09
C SER A 174 12.10 -4.40 9.55
N LEU A 175 12.07 -4.21 8.22
CA LEU A 175 11.18 -3.27 7.55
C LEU A 175 9.87 -3.89 7.08
N VAL A 176 9.65 -5.20 7.33
CA VAL A 176 8.48 -5.89 6.77
C VAL A 176 7.58 -6.45 7.88
N ARG A 177 6.27 -6.31 7.69
CA ARG A 177 5.22 -6.90 8.55
C ARG A 177 4.28 -7.74 7.70
N GLY A 178 3.87 -8.88 8.23
CA GLY A 178 2.84 -9.72 7.63
C GLY A 178 1.44 -9.30 8.06
N MET A 179 0.47 -9.53 7.18
CA MET A 179 -0.96 -9.41 7.42
C MET A 179 -1.66 -10.69 6.99
N VAL A 180 -2.86 -10.95 7.48
CA VAL A 180 -3.78 -11.90 6.83
C VAL A 180 -4.56 -11.10 5.79
N ALA A 181 -4.78 -11.66 4.59
CA ALA A 181 -5.57 -10.95 3.61
C ALA A 181 -6.60 -11.85 2.91
N LEU A 182 -7.72 -11.26 2.57
CA LEU A 182 -8.75 -11.81 1.69
C LEU A 182 -8.88 -10.87 0.48
N HIS A 183 -9.06 -11.42 -0.73
CA HIS A 183 -9.24 -10.57 -1.90
C HIS A 183 -10.43 -9.60 -1.71
N ALA A 184 -11.62 -10.13 -1.59
CA ALA A 184 -12.83 -9.35 -1.32
C ALA A 184 -13.91 -10.25 -0.73
N SER A 185 -14.90 -9.66 -0.06
CA SER A 185 -16.00 -10.40 0.56
C SER A 185 -16.72 -11.31 -0.43
N PHE A 186 -17.01 -10.82 -1.64
CA PHE A 186 -17.78 -11.58 -2.65
C PHE A 186 -16.99 -12.69 -3.38
N THR A 187 -15.69 -12.80 -3.15
CA THR A 187 -14.83 -13.80 -3.81
C THR A 187 -14.48 -15.00 -2.93
N VAL A 188 -15.04 -15.07 -1.75
CA VAL A 188 -14.81 -16.12 -0.75
C VAL A 188 -16.11 -16.57 -0.08
N SER A 189 -16.10 -17.81 0.40
CA SER A 189 -17.19 -18.37 1.24
C SER A 189 -17.11 -17.86 2.68
N ASP A 190 -18.18 -18.10 3.46
CA ASP A 190 -18.20 -17.81 4.89
C ASP A 190 -17.17 -18.66 5.66
N GLU A 191 -16.94 -19.88 5.22
CA GLU A 191 -15.95 -20.80 5.78
C GLU A 191 -14.53 -20.22 5.62
N THR A 192 -14.19 -19.70 4.45
CA THR A 192 -12.90 -19.05 4.20
C THR A 192 -12.74 -17.76 5.01
N ILE A 193 -13.81 -16.96 5.16
CA ILE A 193 -13.78 -15.75 5.99
C ILE A 193 -13.52 -16.09 7.45
N ARG A 194 -14.22 -17.10 8.01
CA ARG A 194 -13.98 -17.56 9.39
C ARG A 194 -12.56 -18.05 9.59
N ALA A 195 -12.06 -18.89 8.68
CA ALA A 195 -10.70 -19.39 8.76
C ALA A 195 -9.66 -18.26 8.71
N ALA A 196 -9.89 -17.22 7.90
CA ALA A 196 -9.04 -16.04 7.85
C ALA A 196 -9.09 -15.23 9.15
N GLY A 197 -10.30 -15.06 9.74
CA GLY A 197 -10.50 -14.41 11.04
C GLY A 197 -9.79 -15.16 12.16
N GLU A 198 -10.00 -16.46 12.27
CA GLU A 198 -9.33 -17.33 13.26
C GLU A 198 -7.80 -17.22 13.16
N LEU A 199 -7.26 -17.21 11.93
CA LEU A 199 -5.83 -17.03 11.71
C LEU A 199 -5.36 -15.64 12.17
N ALA A 200 -6.09 -14.57 11.82
CA ALA A 200 -5.77 -13.20 12.18
C ALA A 200 -5.73 -13.01 13.71
N TRP A 201 -6.75 -13.52 14.42
CA TRP A 201 -6.79 -13.48 15.87
C TRP A 201 -5.68 -14.32 16.52
N ALA A 202 -5.47 -15.56 16.05
CA ALA A 202 -4.44 -16.45 16.58
C ALA A 202 -3.01 -15.89 16.40
N ARG A 203 -2.79 -15.09 15.37
CA ARG A 203 -1.48 -14.46 15.07
C ARG A 203 -1.37 -13.03 15.56
N THR A 204 -2.43 -12.45 16.13
CA THR A 204 -2.50 -11.03 16.48
C THR A 204 -2.08 -10.17 15.29
N ALA A 205 -2.56 -10.54 14.11
CA ALA A 205 -2.28 -9.89 12.84
C ALA A 205 -3.52 -9.17 12.32
N PRO A 206 -3.40 -7.97 11.71
CA PRO A 206 -4.53 -7.31 11.07
C PRO A 206 -4.95 -8.07 9.80
N MET A 207 -6.23 -7.91 9.44
CA MET A 207 -6.77 -8.32 8.15
C MET A 207 -6.62 -7.19 7.13
N HIS A 208 -6.40 -7.54 5.85
CA HIS A 208 -6.47 -6.60 4.73
C HIS A 208 -7.44 -7.14 3.67
N VAL A 209 -8.45 -6.37 3.28
CA VAL A 209 -9.52 -6.84 2.39
C VAL A 209 -10.18 -5.68 1.63
N HIS A 210 -10.57 -5.91 0.35
CA HIS A 210 -11.43 -4.98 -0.40
C HIS A 210 -12.88 -5.15 0.03
N VAL A 211 -13.57 -4.04 0.31
CA VAL A 211 -14.96 -4.06 0.79
C VAL A 211 -15.76 -2.94 0.12
N ALA A 212 -16.92 -3.30 -0.40
CA ALA A 212 -17.88 -2.36 -0.95
C ALA A 212 -17.28 -1.39 -1.98
N GLU A 213 -16.31 -1.87 -2.77
CA GLU A 213 -15.77 -1.10 -3.90
C GLU A 213 -16.84 -0.90 -4.98
N ASP A 214 -17.61 -1.95 -5.26
CA ASP A 214 -18.71 -1.93 -6.23
C ASP A 214 -19.98 -2.54 -5.62
N LEU A 215 -21.13 -2.19 -6.20
CA LEU A 215 -22.43 -2.73 -5.79
C LEU A 215 -22.55 -4.25 -5.92
N ALA A 216 -21.68 -4.90 -6.71
CA ALA A 216 -21.64 -6.35 -6.83
C ALA A 216 -21.29 -7.02 -5.49
N ASP A 217 -20.37 -6.42 -4.70
CA ASP A 217 -20.01 -6.92 -3.37
C ASP A 217 -21.18 -6.77 -2.39
N VAL A 218 -21.84 -5.61 -2.41
CA VAL A 218 -23.04 -5.35 -1.60
C VAL A 218 -24.18 -6.33 -1.95
N ALA A 219 -24.42 -6.55 -3.24
CA ALA A 219 -25.45 -7.48 -3.70
C ALA A 219 -25.12 -8.93 -3.33
N ASP A 220 -23.86 -9.34 -3.36
CA ASP A 220 -23.44 -10.67 -2.94
C ASP A 220 -23.70 -10.90 -1.43
N ALA A 221 -23.28 -9.94 -0.59
CA ALA A 221 -23.52 -10.02 0.86
C ALA A 221 -25.01 -10.14 1.19
N LYS A 222 -25.86 -9.35 0.51
CA LYS A 222 -27.32 -9.43 0.67
C LYS A 222 -27.90 -10.77 0.24
N ARG A 223 -27.44 -11.36 -0.88
CA ARG A 223 -27.86 -12.71 -1.30
C ARG A 223 -27.50 -13.79 -0.28
N ARG A 224 -26.42 -13.58 0.48
CA ARG A 224 -25.99 -14.49 1.57
C ARG A 224 -26.70 -14.23 2.89
N GLY A 225 -27.61 -13.24 2.95
CA GLY A 225 -28.40 -12.92 4.16
C GLY A 225 -27.75 -11.90 5.09
N TYR A 226 -26.71 -11.20 4.66
CA TYR A 226 -26.09 -10.13 5.43
C TYR A 226 -26.59 -8.76 4.99
N GLU A 227 -26.50 -7.76 5.87
CA GLU A 227 -26.86 -6.38 5.57
C GLU A 227 -25.93 -5.77 4.51
N GLY A 228 -24.64 -6.11 4.59
CA GLY A 228 -23.60 -5.67 3.67
C GLY A 228 -22.31 -6.47 3.83
N PRO A 229 -21.30 -6.21 2.97
CA PRO A 229 -20.03 -6.93 3.02
C PRO A 229 -19.23 -6.65 4.31
N LEU A 230 -19.31 -5.45 4.86
CA LEU A 230 -18.67 -5.12 6.15
C LEU A 230 -19.31 -5.92 7.28
N GLU A 231 -20.65 -5.94 7.35
CA GLU A 231 -21.39 -6.70 8.38
C GLU A 231 -21.13 -8.19 8.28
N ARG A 232 -20.98 -8.72 7.06
CA ARG A 232 -20.59 -10.11 6.86
C ARG A 232 -19.24 -10.40 7.51
N LEU A 233 -18.24 -9.57 7.25
CA LEU A 233 -16.89 -9.73 7.82
C LEU A 233 -16.87 -9.55 9.34
N LEU A 234 -17.62 -8.57 9.89
CA LEU A 234 -17.74 -8.35 11.32
C LEU A 234 -18.48 -9.51 12.01
N HIS A 235 -19.59 -9.97 11.41
CA HIS A 235 -20.37 -11.11 11.95
C HIS A 235 -19.55 -12.41 11.99
N LEU A 236 -18.66 -12.60 11.02
CA LEU A 236 -17.76 -13.76 10.92
C LEU A 236 -16.43 -13.54 11.66
N GLU A 237 -16.34 -12.48 12.48
CA GLU A 237 -15.18 -12.15 13.32
C GLU A 237 -13.86 -12.04 12.56
N ALA A 238 -13.92 -11.62 11.28
CA ALA A 238 -12.73 -11.58 10.40
C ALA A 238 -11.94 -10.27 10.46
N LEU A 239 -12.41 -9.26 11.19
CA LEU A 239 -11.77 -7.94 11.28
C LEU A 239 -11.28 -7.62 12.70
N PRO A 240 -10.16 -8.18 13.16
CA PRO A 240 -9.55 -7.73 14.42
C PRO A 240 -9.17 -6.24 14.35
N PRO A 241 -9.09 -5.54 15.53
CA PRO A 241 -8.66 -4.14 15.56
C PRO A 241 -7.32 -3.92 14.84
N GLY A 242 -7.23 -2.83 14.07
CA GLY A 242 -6.08 -2.53 13.20
C GLY A 242 -6.19 -3.12 11.79
N SER A 243 -7.26 -3.87 11.48
CA SER A 243 -7.53 -4.36 10.12
C SER A 243 -7.71 -3.20 9.15
N VAL A 244 -7.39 -3.45 7.86
CA VAL A 244 -7.43 -2.49 6.76
C VAL A 244 -8.50 -2.91 5.76
N VAL A 245 -9.46 -2.05 5.54
CA VAL A 245 -10.55 -2.21 4.59
C VAL A 245 -10.35 -1.19 3.45
N ALA A 246 -10.07 -1.67 2.26
CA ALA A 246 -9.87 -0.83 1.09
C ALA A 246 -11.20 -0.45 0.44
N HIS A 247 -11.26 0.75 -0.10
CA HIS A 247 -12.33 1.41 -0.85
C HIS A 247 -13.52 1.92 -0.03
N GLY A 248 -14.41 1.06 0.42
CA GLY A 248 -15.62 1.46 1.15
C GLY A 248 -16.54 2.41 0.39
N VAL A 249 -16.54 2.36 -0.97
CA VAL A 249 -17.27 3.31 -1.82
C VAL A 249 -18.78 3.29 -1.56
N HIS A 250 -19.32 2.10 -1.35
CA HIS A 250 -20.75 1.88 -1.16
C HIS A 250 -21.13 1.56 0.28
N LEU A 251 -20.30 1.92 1.25
CA LEU A 251 -20.68 1.93 2.66
C LEU A 251 -21.54 3.14 2.97
N ASP A 252 -22.49 2.99 3.87
CA ASP A 252 -23.23 4.10 4.46
C ASP A 252 -22.56 4.61 5.74
N VAL A 253 -23.08 5.72 6.29
CA VAL A 253 -22.51 6.36 7.49
C VAL A 253 -22.51 5.40 8.67
N SER A 254 -23.59 4.64 8.90
CA SER A 254 -23.67 3.72 10.04
C SER A 254 -22.71 2.54 9.93
N GLN A 255 -22.42 2.11 8.70
CA GLN A 255 -21.41 1.09 8.40
C GLN A 255 -20.00 1.60 8.70
N VAL A 256 -19.70 2.84 8.28
CA VAL A 256 -18.42 3.48 8.56
C VAL A 256 -18.22 3.67 10.06
N GLU A 257 -19.24 4.10 10.81
CA GLU A 257 -19.21 4.23 12.27
C GLU A 257 -19.00 2.86 12.96
N ARG A 258 -19.58 1.78 12.43
CA ARG A 258 -19.33 0.41 12.93
C ARG A 258 -17.89 -0.04 12.69
N ALA A 259 -17.32 0.26 11.52
CA ALA A 259 -15.91 -0.03 11.23
C ALA A 259 -14.99 0.73 12.20
N ASP A 260 -15.25 2.02 12.41
CA ASP A 260 -14.52 2.88 13.34
C ASP A 260 -14.58 2.34 14.76
N GLY A 261 -15.80 2.01 15.25
CA GLY A 261 -16.03 1.42 16.57
C GLY A 261 -15.37 0.04 16.77
N ALA A 262 -15.12 -0.71 15.69
CA ALA A 262 -14.37 -1.96 15.70
C ALA A 262 -12.85 -1.76 15.59
N GLY A 263 -12.38 -0.51 15.49
CA GLY A 263 -10.95 -0.19 15.32
C GLY A 263 -10.39 -0.58 13.96
N VAL A 264 -11.23 -0.57 12.93
CA VAL A 264 -10.87 -0.91 11.55
C VAL A 264 -10.48 0.37 10.78
N TRP A 265 -9.40 0.31 10.05
CA TRP A 265 -8.96 1.35 9.14
C TRP A 265 -9.66 1.23 7.79
N LEU A 266 -10.13 2.35 7.27
CA LEU A 266 -10.65 2.46 5.92
C LEU A 266 -9.60 3.13 5.03
N VAL A 267 -9.54 2.77 3.73
CA VAL A 267 -8.58 3.37 2.80
C VAL A 267 -9.30 3.83 1.55
N GLN A 268 -9.24 5.14 1.31
CA GLN A 268 -9.74 5.72 0.06
C GLN A 268 -8.66 5.65 -1.03
N ASN A 269 -9.05 5.23 -2.24
CA ASN A 269 -8.19 5.12 -3.42
C ASN A 269 -8.72 6.03 -4.55
N PRO A 270 -8.49 7.36 -4.49
CA PRO A 270 -9.16 8.33 -5.35
C PRO A 270 -9.03 8.06 -6.85
N ARG A 271 -7.80 7.86 -7.36
CA ARG A 271 -7.56 7.62 -8.79
C ARG A 271 -8.13 6.30 -9.26
N SER A 272 -8.01 5.27 -8.43
CA SER A 272 -8.56 3.95 -8.76
C SER A 272 -10.08 3.98 -8.82
N ASN A 273 -10.73 4.55 -7.80
CA ASN A 273 -12.19 4.65 -7.76
C ASN A 273 -12.74 5.44 -8.96
N GLU A 274 -12.07 6.52 -9.37
CA GLU A 274 -12.44 7.30 -10.56
C GLU A 274 -12.21 6.48 -11.85
N GLY A 275 -11.03 5.85 -12.00
CA GLY A 275 -10.66 5.05 -13.17
C GLY A 275 -11.55 3.84 -13.37
N ASN A 276 -11.92 3.14 -12.30
CA ASN A 276 -12.83 2.00 -12.29
C ASN A 276 -14.31 2.42 -12.37
N ARG A 277 -14.62 3.72 -12.25
CA ARG A 277 -15.97 4.29 -12.29
C ARG A 277 -16.91 3.71 -11.22
N VAL A 278 -16.36 3.40 -10.06
CA VAL A 278 -17.13 2.80 -8.95
C VAL A 278 -17.80 3.85 -8.06
N GLY A 279 -17.40 5.11 -8.14
CA GLY A 279 -18.02 6.22 -7.43
C GLY A 279 -17.10 6.88 -6.41
N TYR A 280 -17.70 7.72 -5.56
CA TYR A 280 -17.00 8.45 -4.49
C TYR A 280 -17.48 7.99 -3.12
N PRO A 281 -16.60 7.65 -2.17
CA PRO A 281 -16.95 7.11 -0.85
C PRO A 281 -17.38 8.21 0.13
N SER A 282 -18.55 8.84 -0.11
CA SER A 282 -19.03 10.00 0.65
C SER A 282 -19.23 9.74 2.15
N ALA A 283 -19.45 8.50 2.55
CA ALA A 283 -19.65 8.14 3.95
C ALA A 283 -18.35 8.13 4.77
N LEU A 284 -17.18 8.02 4.13
CA LEU A 284 -15.89 7.90 4.85
C LEU A 284 -15.58 9.11 5.76
N LYS A 285 -16.22 10.25 5.55
CA LYS A 285 -16.10 11.41 6.44
C LYS A 285 -16.66 11.19 7.87
N ALA A 286 -17.36 10.08 8.08
CA ALA A 286 -17.88 9.71 9.41
C ALA A 286 -16.82 9.01 10.30
N SER A 287 -15.62 8.73 9.78
CA SER A 287 -14.51 8.14 10.55
C SER A 287 -13.25 9.00 10.47
N ALA A 288 -12.49 9.04 11.57
CA ALA A 288 -11.13 9.58 11.60
C ALA A 288 -10.07 8.58 11.14
N HIS A 289 -10.39 7.28 11.10
CA HIS A 289 -9.49 6.20 10.70
C HIS A 289 -9.58 5.93 9.19
N VAL A 290 -9.31 6.96 8.38
CA VAL A 290 -9.33 6.86 6.91
C VAL A 290 -7.98 7.24 6.34
N GLY A 291 -7.26 6.27 5.77
CA GLY A 291 -6.02 6.52 5.04
C GLY A 291 -6.24 6.72 3.54
N VAL A 292 -5.15 7.00 2.81
CA VAL A 292 -5.14 7.21 1.37
C VAL A 292 -4.19 6.21 0.71
N GLY A 293 -4.67 5.50 -0.32
CA GLY A 293 -3.91 4.52 -1.08
C GLY A 293 -4.01 4.75 -2.58
N THR A 294 -3.16 4.07 -3.35
CA THR A 294 -3.13 4.17 -4.81
C THR A 294 -3.75 2.98 -5.52
N ASP A 295 -4.05 1.90 -4.77
CA ASP A 295 -4.51 0.66 -5.35
C ASP A 295 -3.51 0.14 -6.44
N GLY A 296 -3.97 -0.35 -7.57
CA GLY A 296 -3.12 -0.79 -8.68
C GLY A 296 -2.43 0.32 -9.48
N TRP A 297 -2.57 1.58 -9.10
CA TRP A 297 -1.92 2.72 -9.76
C TRP A 297 -0.50 2.98 -9.18
N PRO A 298 0.39 3.64 -9.95
CA PRO A 298 1.73 3.99 -9.46
C PRO A 298 1.67 4.77 -8.13
N ALA A 299 2.60 4.49 -7.22
CA ALA A 299 2.66 5.06 -5.87
C ALA A 299 3.12 6.54 -5.85
N GLN A 300 2.51 7.38 -6.67
CA GLN A 300 2.77 8.82 -6.79
C GLN A 300 1.79 9.57 -5.87
N MET A 301 2.11 9.63 -4.57
CA MET A 301 1.18 10.11 -3.54
C MET A 301 0.78 11.57 -3.72
N GLU A 302 1.64 12.46 -4.19
CA GLU A 302 1.25 13.85 -4.48
C GLU A 302 0.14 13.92 -5.55
N THR A 303 0.21 13.05 -6.57
CA THR A 303 -0.86 12.92 -7.58
C THR A 303 -2.14 12.35 -6.97
N GLU A 304 -2.03 11.38 -6.05
CA GLU A 304 -3.16 10.81 -5.35
C GLU A 304 -3.84 11.84 -4.44
N PHE A 305 -3.05 12.62 -3.70
CA PHE A 305 -3.57 13.71 -2.85
C PHE A 305 -4.24 14.81 -3.68
N ALA A 306 -3.70 15.12 -4.85
CA ALA A 306 -4.36 16.07 -5.77
C ALA A 306 -5.72 15.54 -6.25
N ALA A 307 -5.81 14.23 -6.58
CA ALA A 307 -7.07 13.59 -6.93
C ALA A 307 -8.04 13.54 -5.74
N LEU A 308 -7.56 13.22 -4.52
CA LEU A 308 -8.34 13.26 -3.30
C LEU A 308 -9.00 14.62 -3.08
N ARG A 309 -8.20 15.71 -3.15
CA ARG A 309 -8.71 17.08 -2.96
C ARG A 309 -9.71 17.45 -4.04
N ARG A 310 -9.39 17.20 -5.31
CA ARG A 310 -10.28 17.51 -6.43
C ARG A 310 -11.62 16.81 -6.33
N LEU A 311 -11.61 15.50 -6.10
CA LEU A 311 -12.82 14.69 -6.00
C LEU A 311 -13.58 14.99 -4.70
N GLY A 312 -12.89 15.17 -3.57
CA GLY A 312 -13.50 15.51 -2.31
C GLY A 312 -14.28 16.85 -2.39
N HIS A 313 -13.65 17.87 -2.92
CA HIS A 313 -14.33 19.16 -3.14
C HIS A 313 -15.54 19.04 -4.09
N ALA A 314 -15.43 18.24 -5.16
CA ALA A 314 -16.53 18.01 -6.09
C ALA A 314 -17.73 17.31 -5.42
N HIS A 315 -17.49 16.55 -4.35
CA HIS A 315 -18.52 15.82 -3.59
C HIS A 315 -18.85 16.47 -2.24
N GLY A 316 -18.35 17.69 -1.97
CA GLY A 316 -18.70 18.48 -0.80
C GLY A 316 -18.02 18.07 0.50
N ASP A 317 -16.86 17.40 0.43
CA ASP A 317 -16.02 17.16 1.60
C ASP A 317 -15.19 18.42 1.91
N ASP A 318 -15.06 18.75 3.19
CA ASP A 318 -14.26 19.88 3.67
C ASP A 318 -12.75 19.60 3.49
N ALA A 319 -11.98 20.64 3.18
CA ALA A 319 -10.53 20.55 3.03
C ALA A 319 -9.86 19.94 4.28
N GLN A 320 -10.34 20.30 5.48
CA GLN A 320 -9.80 19.76 6.73
C GLN A 320 -9.98 18.24 6.84
N VAL A 321 -11.12 17.70 6.39
CA VAL A 321 -11.38 16.26 6.36
C VAL A 321 -10.43 15.56 5.40
N LEU A 322 -10.17 16.16 4.23
CA LEU A 322 -9.26 15.58 3.22
C LEU A 322 -7.81 15.56 3.72
N GLU A 323 -7.35 16.64 4.35
CA GLU A 323 -6.00 16.68 4.95
C GLU A 323 -5.87 15.71 6.13
N ALA A 324 -6.93 15.54 6.93
CA ALA A 324 -6.94 14.53 8.00
C ALA A 324 -6.77 13.10 7.48
N ARG A 325 -7.34 12.74 6.33
CA ARG A 325 -7.14 11.42 5.68
C ARG A 325 -5.67 11.20 5.28
N ILE A 326 -5.01 12.25 4.79
CA ILE A 326 -3.58 12.17 4.44
C ILE A 326 -2.76 11.92 5.71
N ALA A 327 -3.03 12.66 6.77
CA ALA A 327 -2.34 12.49 8.05
C ALA A 327 -2.62 11.12 8.70
N ALA A 328 -3.87 10.66 8.67
CA ALA A 328 -4.27 9.37 9.24
C ALA A 328 -3.56 8.16 8.61
N SER A 329 -3.06 8.28 7.37
CA SER A 329 -2.20 7.25 6.77
C SER A 329 -0.93 6.99 7.60
N GLN A 330 -0.39 8.02 8.28
CA GLN A 330 0.77 7.88 9.17
C GLN A 330 0.40 7.12 10.45
N ASP A 331 -0.80 7.35 10.98
CA ASP A 331 -1.29 6.65 12.16
C ASP A 331 -1.56 5.17 11.86
N LEU A 332 -2.11 4.87 10.68
CA LEU A 332 -2.23 3.51 10.19
C LEU A 332 -0.86 2.82 10.12
N ALA A 333 0.12 3.44 9.48
CA ALA A 333 1.47 2.89 9.38
C ALA A 333 2.10 2.71 10.78
N SER A 334 1.92 3.68 11.68
CA SER A 334 2.37 3.61 13.07
C SER A 334 1.77 2.42 13.80
N SER A 335 0.48 2.16 13.59
CA SER A 335 -0.23 1.01 14.15
C SER A 335 0.33 -0.32 13.63
N LEU A 336 0.60 -0.44 12.32
CA LEU A 336 1.12 -1.67 11.70
C LEU A 336 2.56 -1.98 12.11
N PHE A 337 3.41 -0.95 12.17
CA PHE A 337 4.84 -1.13 12.45
C PHE A 337 5.21 -1.02 13.93
N LYS A 338 4.27 -0.58 14.80
CA LYS A 338 4.52 -0.30 16.23
C LYS A 338 5.64 0.71 16.44
N VAL A 339 5.69 1.72 15.56
CA VAL A 339 6.67 2.81 15.56
C VAL A 339 5.93 4.10 15.27
N HIS A 340 6.11 5.15 16.07
CA HIS A 340 5.42 6.42 15.84
C HIS A 340 6.01 7.13 14.62
N LEU A 341 5.27 7.14 13.52
CA LEU A 341 5.60 7.77 12.23
C LEU A 341 4.81 9.10 12.08
N GLY A 342 5.16 9.89 11.07
CA GLY A 342 4.39 11.09 10.71
C GLY A 342 4.83 12.39 11.36
N GLU A 343 5.91 12.37 12.17
CA GLU A 343 6.45 13.58 12.80
C GLU A 343 7.89 13.87 12.38
N VAL A 344 8.21 15.15 12.25
CA VAL A 344 9.57 15.66 12.15
C VAL A 344 9.92 16.33 13.49
N ALA A 345 10.30 15.49 14.46
CA ALA A 345 10.59 15.92 15.82
C ALA A 345 11.84 15.22 16.37
N ALA A 346 12.47 15.80 17.38
CA ALA A 346 13.63 15.20 18.03
C ALA A 346 13.27 13.83 18.63
N GLY A 347 14.01 12.77 18.26
CA GLY A 347 13.76 11.40 18.70
C GLY A 347 12.72 10.66 17.83
N ALA A 348 12.05 11.31 16.89
CA ALA A 348 11.19 10.63 15.93
C ALA A 348 11.99 9.73 14.99
N PRO A 349 11.40 8.64 14.44
CA PRO A 349 12.02 7.87 13.38
C PRO A 349 12.38 8.75 12.19
N ALA A 350 13.55 8.49 11.61
CA ALA A 350 13.97 9.22 10.42
C ALA A 350 13.37 8.57 9.15
N ASP A 351 12.05 8.59 9.06
CA ASP A 351 11.26 8.25 7.87
C ASP A 351 10.74 9.54 7.26
N VAL A 352 11.57 10.19 6.44
CA VAL A 352 11.36 11.56 5.99
C VAL A 352 11.69 11.75 4.52
N THR A 353 11.06 12.76 3.93
CA THR A 353 11.41 13.32 2.62
C THR A 353 12.00 14.70 2.78
N VAL A 354 12.92 15.06 1.89
CA VAL A 354 13.55 16.38 1.85
C VAL A 354 13.46 16.88 0.41
N GLY A 355 12.86 18.03 0.23
CA GLY A 355 12.66 18.62 -1.09
C GLY A 355 11.69 19.80 -1.07
N VAL A 356 11.36 20.32 -2.25
CA VAL A 356 10.36 21.38 -2.42
C VAL A 356 8.97 20.73 -2.43
N PRO A 357 8.02 21.22 -1.63
CA PRO A 357 6.65 20.74 -1.64
C PRO A 357 6.03 20.75 -3.05
N GLY A 358 5.37 19.61 -3.43
CA GLY A 358 4.78 19.45 -4.76
C GLY A 358 5.75 18.98 -5.85
N GLU A 359 7.06 18.92 -5.56
CA GLU A 359 8.06 18.34 -6.44
C GLU A 359 8.50 16.95 -5.94
N ARG A 360 9.15 16.15 -6.79
CA ARG A 360 9.78 14.90 -6.36
C ARG A 360 10.84 15.21 -5.29
N PRO A 361 10.89 14.45 -4.19
CA PRO A 361 11.84 14.71 -3.13
C PRO A 361 13.28 14.53 -3.61
N ARG A 362 14.14 15.42 -3.15
CA ARG A 362 15.58 15.34 -3.41
C ARG A 362 16.23 14.19 -2.63
N HIS A 363 15.80 14.03 -1.36
CA HIS A 363 16.26 12.92 -0.53
C HIS A 363 15.07 12.23 0.13
N VAL A 364 15.20 10.91 0.30
CA VAL A 364 14.26 10.09 1.07
C VAL A 364 15.06 9.23 2.04
N LEU A 365 14.62 9.22 3.29
CA LEU A 365 15.18 8.36 4.34
C LEU A 365 14.10 7.44 4.87
N VAL A 366 14.49 6.20 5.14
CA VAL A 366 13.65 5.19 5.80
C VAL A 366 14.44 4.59 6.95
N SER A 367 13.91 4.69 8.17
CA SER A 367 14.62 4.23 9.38
C SER A 367 16.05 4.75 9.43
N GLY A 368 16.26 6.02 9.08
CA GLY A 368 17.55 6.69 9.07
C GLY A 368 18.48 6.35 7.90
N ARG A 369 18.14 5.34 7.07
CA ARG A 369 18.90 5.00 5.87
C ARG A 369 18.50 5.91 4.73
N ARG A 370 19.43 6.59 4.10
CA ARG A 370 19.19 7.36 2.90
C ARG A 370 18.98 6.41 1.71
N VAL A 371 17.73 6.29 1.26
CA VAL A 371 17.33 5.42 0.14
C VAL A 371 17.28 6.16 -1.20
N VAL A 372 17.06 7.49 -1.16
CA VAL A 372 17.19 8.40 -2.30
C VAL A 372 18.09 9.55 -1.91
N ALA A 373 19.03 9.91 -2.77
CA ALA A 373 19.91 11.06 -2.63
C ALA A 373 20.00 11.82 -3.96
N ASP A 374 19.80 13.13 -3.92
CA ASP A 374 19.80 14.00 -5.11
C ASP A 374 18.89 13.49 -6.26
N GLY A 375 17.74 12.92 -5.87
CA GLY A 375 16.78 12.32 -6.79
C GLY A 375 17.18 10.95 -7.35
N MET A 376 18.30 10.37 -6.92
CA MET A 376 18.80 9.07 -7.37
C MET A 376 18.56 7.98 -6.31
N LEU A 377 18.15 6.80 -6.74
CA LEU A 377 18.01 5.63 -5.89
C LEU A 377 19.40 5.16 -5.41
N MET A 378 19.58 5.05 -4.09
CA MET A 378 20.86 4.66 -3.48
C MET A 378 20.92 3.18 -3.08
N THR A 379 19.80 2.49 -3.09
CA THR A 379 19.66 1.13 -2.56
C THR A 379 19.51 0.07 -3.64
N GLY A 380 19.63 0.49 -4.90
CA GLY A 380 19.59 -0.40 -6.06
C GLY A 380 20.05 0.34 -7.31
N ASP A 381 20.45 -0.41 -8.32
CA ASP A 381 20.72 0.14 -9.66
C ASP A 381 19.37 0.36 -10.38
N LEU A 382 18.98 1.63 -10.54
CA LEU A 382 17.70 1.99 -11.14
C LEU A 382 17.62 1.57 -12.61
N GLU A 383 18.73 1.65 -13.34
CA GLU A 383 18.77 1.26 -14.76
C GLU A 383 18.65 -0.26 -14.91
N GLU A 384 19.30 -1.04 -14.01
CA GLU A 384 19.10 -2.49 -13.97
C GLU A 384 17.65 -2.84 -13.63
N ILE A 385 17.05 -2.18 -12.61
CA ILE A 385 15.64 -2.40 -12.22
C ILE A 385 14.70 -2.14 -13.39
N ARG A 386 14.89 -1.03 -14.09
CA ARG A 386 14.11 -0.67 -15.28
C ARG A 386 14.32 -1.65 -16.43
N ALA A 387 15.55 -2.02 -16.71
CA ALA A 387 15.87 -3.00 -17.76
C ALA A 387 15.18 -4.35 -17.50
N ARG A 388 15.25 -4.86 -16.26
CA ARG A 388 14.56 -6.08 -15.85
C ARG A 388 13.04 -5.97 -15.94
N ALA A 389 12.46 -4.82 -15.58
CA ALA A 389 11.03 -4.58 -15.72
C ALA A 389 10.61 -4.60 -17.21
N HIS A 390 11.35 -3.92 -18.08
CA HIS A 390 11.11 -3.92 -19.52
C HIS A 390 11.32 -5.29 -20.19
N GLU A 391 12.25 -6.11 -19.70
CA GLU A 391 12.45 -7.49 -20.13
C GLU A 391 11.28 -8.41 -19.69
N ALA A 392 10.81 -8.24 -18.45
CA ALA A 392 9.78 -9.09 -17.86
C ALA A 392 8.36 -8.78 -18.39
N ALA A 393 8.04 -7.52 -18.63
CA ALA A 393 6.70 -7.08 -19.03
C ALA A 393 6.15 -7.80 -20.28
N PRO A 394 6.87 -7.91 -21.42
CA PRO A 394 6.38 -8.63 -22.59
C PRO A 394 6.10 -10.12 -22.34
N ALA A 395 6.86 -10.77 -21.47
CA ALA A 395 6.60 -12.16 -21.10
C ALA A 395 5.32 -12.31 -20.28
N LEU A 396 5.08 -11.38 -19.35
CA LEU A 396 3.86 -11.31 -18.56
C LEU A 396 2.64 -11.07 -19.47
N TRP A 397 2.74 -10.13 -20.43
CA TRP A 397 1.64 -9.83 -21.34
C TRP A 397 1.29 -11.00 -22.24
N ARG A 398 2.27 -11.71 -22.78
CA ARG A 398 2.01 -12.95 -23.56
C ARG A 398 1.28 -14.00 -22.73
N ARG A 399 1.66 -14.22 -21.48
CA ARG A 399 0.94 -15.16 -20.59
C ARG A 399 -0.47 -14.69 -20.30
N MET A 400 -0.64 -13.37 -20.00
CA MET A 400 -1.95 -12.78 -19.77
C MET A 400 -2.88 -12.95 -21.00
N GLU A 401 -2.37 -12.78 -22.23
CA GLU A 401 -3.14 -12.96 -23.45
C GLU A 401 -3.47 -14.42 -23.74
N ALA A 402 -2.61 -15.35 -23.34
CA ALA A 402 -2.81 -16.79 -23.52
C ALA A 402 -3.84 -17.40 -22.55
N LEU A 403 -4.21 -16.69 -21.47
CA LEU A 403 -5.24 -17.14 -20.54
C LEU A 403 -6.62 -17.20 -21.25
N PRO A 404 -7.47 -18.20 -20.90
CA PRO A 404 -8.82 -18.34 -21.44
C PRO A 404 -9.73 -17.17 -21.10
#